data_696782c5d59c15e7454e6d014c799893
#
_entry.id   696782c5d59c15e7454e6d014c799893
#
_cell.length_a   1.000
_cell.length_b   1.000
_cell.length_c   1.000
_cell.angle_alpha   90.00
_cell.angle_beta   90.00
_cell.angle_gamma   90.00
#
_symmetry.space_group_name_H-M   'P 1'
#
loop_
_entity.id
_entity.type
_entity.pdbx_description
1 polymer ?
#
loop_
_entity_poly.entity_id
_entity_poly.type
_entity_poly.pdbx_seq_one_letter_code
_entity_poly.pdbx_strand_id
1 'polypeptide(L)'
;MTRETVIVIDFGGQYNQLVARRVRECNVYCEIYSYKTDIQKIKAMNPKGIILTGGPNSCYEAGAPTYTKELFELGIPVLGLCYGAQLMMHILGGTVEKAPVREYGKTEVFVDTTTPLFAGVNEKTICWMSHFDYISKAAPGFEIVAHTADCPVAAAQDAERRLYAIQFHPEVLHTVQGKEMLGNFVTGICGCVGDWRMDSFVEQSIRAIREKVGDGKVLLALSGGVDSSVAAGLLSRAIGKQLTCVFVDHGLLRKNEGDEVEAVFGAGGIFDLNFIRVNAQERYYNKLAGVTEPEQKRKIIGEEFIRVFEEEAKKIGAVDFLAQGTIYPDVVESGLGGESAVIKSHHNVGGLPEYVDFKEIIEPLRDLFKDEVRKAGLELGIPEHLVFRQPFPGPGLGIRIIGEVNADKVRIVQDADYIYREEVDAAAAAYKKEHGQAPAWMPNQYFAALTNMRSVGVMGDERTYDYAVALRAVNTIDFMTAESAEIPFAVLQTVMSRIINEVRGVNRVFYDLTSKPPGTIEFE
;
A
#
# COMPACT_ATOMS: atom_id res chain seq x y z
N MET A 1 26.38 -3.90 11.85
CA MET A 1 25.78 -5.22 12.07
C MET A 1 24.99 -5.57 10.84
N THR A 2 25.10 -6.77 10.31
CA THR A 2 24.26 -7.23 9.19
C THR A 2 22.82 -7.38 9.71
N ARG A 3 21.88 -6.73 9.06
CA ARG A 3 20.44 -6.75 9.36
C ARG A 3 19.89 -8.17 9.25
N GLU A 4 19.08 -8.63 10.21
CA GLU A 4 18.37 -9.89 10.08
C GLU A 4 17.39 -9.83 8.90
N THR A 5 17.49 -10.76 7.98
CA THR A 5 16.70 -10.76 6.75
C THR A 5 16.02 -12.11 6.53
N VAL A 6 14.72 -12.08 6.24
CA VAL A 6 13.97 -13.22 5.69
C VAL A 6 13.70 -12.92 4.22
N ILE A 7 13.90 -13.92 3.36
CA ILE A 7 13.65 -13.79 1.93
C ILE A 7 12.33 -14.46 1.57
N VAL A 8 11.56 -13.81 0.74
CA VAL A 8 10.36 -14.37 0.10
C VAL A 8 10.68 -14.64 -1.36
N ILE A 9 10.50 -15.88 -1.81
CA ILE A 9 10.63 -16.27 -3.22
C ILE A 9 9.24 -16.33 -3.82
N ASP A 10 9.01 -15.46 -4.81
CA ASP A 10 7.74 -15.28 -5.49
C ASP A 10 7.62 -16.19 -6.70
N PHE A 11 6.57 -17.03 -6.71
CA PHE A 11 6.20 -17.91 -7.80
C PHE A 11 5.02 -17.38 -8.65
N GLY A 12 4.71 -16.09 -8.53
CA GLY A 12 3.63 -15.43 -9.27
C GLY A 12 2.27 -15.46 -8.55
N GLY A 13 2.27 -15.71 -7.24
CA GLY A 13 1.07 -15.68 -6.41
C GLY A 13 0.59 -14.25 -6.13
N GLN A 14 -0.71 -14.12 -5.82
CA GLN A 14 -1.33 -12.82 -5.53
C GLN A 14 -0.93 -12.23 -4.17
N TYR A 15 -0.43 -13.05 -3.23
CA TYR A 15 -0.24 -12.65 -1.82
C TYR A 15 1.24 -12.50 -1.42
N ASN A 16 2.17 -12.44 -2.38
CA ASN A 16 3.60 -12.31 -2.11
C ASN A 16 3.96 -11.10 -1.24
N GLN A 17 3.39 -9.92 -1.56
CA GLN A 17 3.59 -8.70 -0.76
C GLN A 17 2.98 -8.82 0.63
N LEU A 18 1.87 -9.54 0.75
CA LEU A 18 1.22 -9.76 2.05
C LEU A 18 2.06 -10.67 2.94
N VAL A 19 2.69 -11.72 2.38
CA VAL A 19 3.66 -12.56 3.10
C VAL A 19 4.81 -11.71 3.64
N ALA A 20 5.43 -10.90 2.78
CA ALA A 20 6.54 -10.02 3.19
C ALA A 20 6.11 -9.03 4.28
N ARG A 21 4.91 -8.45 4.16
CA ARG A 21 4.35 -7.57 5.17
C ARG A 21 4.16 -8.26 6.53
N ARG A 22 3.70 -9.53 6.55
CA ARG A 22 3.58 -10.31 7.79
C ARG A 22 4.92 -10.55 8.47
N VAL A 23 5.98 -10.79 7.70
CA VAL A 23 7.35 -10.87 8.24
C VAL A 23 7.78 -9.53 8.86
N ARG A 24 7.51 -8.41 8.17
CA ARG A 24 7.81 -7.05 8.68
C ARG A 24 7.05 -6.72 9.96
N GLU A 25 5.83 -7.24 10.12
CA GLU A 25 5.05 -7.09 11.37
C GLU A 25 5.72 -7.78 12.58
N CYS A 26 6.64 -8.72 12.35
CA CYS A 26 7.51 -9.31 13.38
C CYS A 26 8.78 -8.46 13.65
N ASN A 27 8.86 -7.25 13.12
CA ASN A 27 10.04 -6.39 13.15
C ASN A 27 11.29 -7.02 12.51
N VAL A 28 11.11 -7.82 11.47
CA VAL A 28 12.18 -8.46 10.72
C VAL A 28 12.17 -7.95 9.28
N TYR A 29 13.34 -7.58 8.78
CA TYR A 29 13.47 -7.12 7.39
C TYR A 29 13.17 -8.24 6.42
N CYS A 30 12.46 -7.93 5.33
CA CYS A 30 12.05 -8.91 4.34
C CYS A 30 12.16 -8.33 2.93
N GLU A 31 12.69 -9.12 2.01
CA GLU A 31 12.75 -8.81 0.59
C GLU A 31 12.10 -9.91 -0.25
N ILE A 32 11.47 -9.49 -1.36
CA ILE A 32 10.84 -10.40 -2.32
C ILE A 32 11.75 -10.56 -3.53
N TYR A 33 12.03 -11.80 -3.90
CA TYR A 33 12.81 -12.19 -5.07
C TYR A 33 12.00 -13.10 -5.98
N SER A 34 12.17 -12.94 -7.29
CA SER A 34 11.58 -13.84 -8.27
C SER A 34 12.16 -15.25 -8.13
N TYR A 35 11.36 -16.27 -8.42
CA TYR A 35 11.82 -17.68 -8.53
C TYR A 35 12.95 -17.88 -9.56
N LYS A 36 13.23 -16.90 -10.41
CA LYS A 36 14.35 -16.90 -11.37
C LYS A 36 15.66 -16.42 -10.76
N THR A 37 15.67 -15.99 -9.51
CA THR A 37 16.88 -15.50 -8.84
C THR A 37 17.87 -16.62 -8.64
N ASP A 38 19.14 -16.36 -8.97
CA ASP A 38 20.22 -17.34 -8.83
C ASP A 38 20.40 -17.74 -7.36
N ILE A 39 20.55 -19.05 -7.11
CA ILE A 39 20.78 -19.61 -5.78
C ILE A 39 22.05 -19.05 -5.14
N GLN A 40 23.08 -18.71 -5.91
CA GLN A 40 24.32 -18.14 -5.39
C GLN A 40 24.08 -16.75 -4.78
N LYS A 41 23.15 -15.97 -5.36
CA LYS A 41 22.73 -14.70 -4.77
C LYS A 41 22.03 -14.92 -3.42
N ILE A 42 21.12 -15.89 -3.34
CA ILE A 42 20.46 -16.25 -2.07
C ILE A 42 21.46 -16.68 -1.02
N LYS A 43 22.43 -17.51 -1.38
CA LYS A 43 23.52 -17.93 -0.48
C LYS A 43 24.36 -16.74 0.02
N ALA A 44 24.74 -15.83 -0.88
CA ALA A 44 25.55 -14.66 -0.54
C ALA A 44 24.84 -13.72 0.45
N MET A 45 23.52 -13.66 0.41
CA MET A 45 22.71 -12.86 1.33
C MET A 45 22.61 -13.46 2.73
N ASN A 46 22.85 -14.75 2.86
CA ASN A 46 22.81 -15.49 4.13
C ASN A 46 21.56 -15.18 4.98
N PRO A 47 20.33 -15.37 4.45
CA PRO A 47 19.11 -15.02 5.15
C PRO A 47 18.88 -15.92 6.37
N LYS A 48 18.14 -15.39 7.36
CA LYS A 48 17.72 -16.15 8.53
C LYS A 48 16.64 -17.18 8.23
N GLY A 49 15.85 -16.95 7.19
CA GLY A 49 14.80 -17.85 6.72
C GLY A 49 14.38 -17.53 5.30
N ILE A 50 13.75 -18.50 4.65
CA ILE A 50 13.23 -18.39 3.29
C ILE A 50 11.75 -18.81 3.28
N ILE A 51 10.89 -18.02 2.64
CA ILE A 51 9.48 -18.35 2.45
C ILE A 51 9.20 -18.47 0.96
N LEU A 52 8.61 -19.58 0.54
CA LEU A 52 8.17 -19.84 -0.83
C LEU A 52 6.69 -19.53 -0.92
N THR A 53 6.30 -18.63 -1.82
CA THR A 53 4.89 -18.17 -1.92
C THR A 53 3.99 -19.14 -2.68
N GLY A 54 2.70 -18.82 -2.73
CA GLY A 54 1.76 -19.40 -3.66
C GLY A 54 2.09 -19.08 -5.12
N GLY A 55 1.41 -19.76 -6.04
CA GLY A 55 1.55 -19.56 -7.48
C GLY A 55 0.31 -20.05 -8.23
N PRO A 56 0.09 -19.61 -9.48
CA PRO A 56 -1.13 -19.91 -10.25
C PRO A 56 -1.12 -21.28 -10.96
N ASN A 57 0.03 -21.98 -10.98
CA ASN A 57 0.24 -23.20 -11.76
C ASN A 57 0.18 -24.48 -10.90
N SER A 58 0.07 -25.64 -11.55
CA SER A 58 0.37 -26.94 -10.94
C SER A 58 1.88 -27.19 -10.97
N CYS A 59 2.50 -27.50 -9.83
CA CYS A 59 3.97 -27.61 -9.70
C CYS A 59 4.61 -28.74 -10.52
N TYR A 60 3.82 -29.70 -11.00
CA TYR A 60 4.24 -30.83 -11.83
C TYR A 60 4.04 -30.59 -13.33
N GLU A 61 3.45 -29.46 -13.75
CA GLU A 61 3.26 -29.14 -15.15
C GLU A 61 4.56 -28.66 -15.82
N ALA A 62 4.74 -29.01 -17.09
CA ALA A 62 5.89 -28.58 -17.86
C ALA A 62 5.89 -27.05 -18.03
N GLY A 63 6.99 -26.40 -17.64
CA GLY A 63 7.13 -24.95 -17.67
C GLY A 63 6.57 -24.21 -16.46
N ALA A 64 6.03 -24.90 -15.46
CA ALA A 64 5.64 -24.28 -14.20
C ALA A 64 6.85 -23.64 -13.50
N PRO A 65 6.65 -22.54 -12.76
CA PRO A 65 7.70 -21.94 -11.95
C PRO A 65 8.32 -22.96 -11.00
N THR A 66 9.63 -23.11 -11.03
CA THR A 66 10.35 -24.09 -10.20
C THR A 66 11.59 -23.47 -9.59
N TYR A 67 12.19 -24.17 -8.63
CA TYR A 67 13.46 -23.78 -8.05
C TYR A 67 14.37 -25.00 -7.86
N THR A 68 15.66 -24.77 -7.61
CA THR A 68 16.64 -25.86 -7.44
C THR A 68 16.45 -26.57 -6.10
N LYS A 69 16.67 -27.91 -6.10
CA LYS A 69 16.68 -28.74 -4.88
C LYS A 69 17.73 -28.26 -3.86
N GLU A 70 18.82 -27.67 -4.33
CA GLU A 70 19.90 -27.13 -3.51
C GLU A 70 19.38 -26.12 -2.46
N LEU A 71 18.26 -25.42 -2.72
CA LEU A 71 17.62 -24.51 -1.77
C LEU A 71 17.30 -25.19 -0.43
N PHE A 72 16.80 -26.43 -0.49
CA PHE A 72 16.40 -27.21 0.68
C PHE A 72 17.58 -27.88 1.40
N GLU A 73 18.79 -27.76 0.84
CA GLU A 73 20.04 -28.30 1.37
C GLU A 73 20.95 -27.22 2.00
N LEU A 74 20.50 -25.95 2.00
CA LEU A 74 21.28 -24.82 2.53
C LEU A 74 21.38 -24.79 4.05
N GLY A 75 20.60 -25.60 4.79
CA GLY A 75 20.53 -25.55 6.25
C GLY A 75 19.81 -24.30 6.80
N ILE A 76 19.26 -23.46 5.93
CA ILE A 76 18.44 -22.31 6.27
C ILE A 76 16.99 -22.80 6.41
N PRO A 77 16.21 -22.33 7.43
CA PRO A 77 14.80 -22.68 7.53
C PRO A 77 14.04 -22.26 6.29
N VAL A 78 13.22 -23.19 5.74
CA VAL A 78 12.36 -22.90 4.58
C VAL A 78 10.90 -23.19 4.93
N LEU A 79 10.02 -22.24 4.66
CA LEU A 79 8.58 -22.39 4.76
C LEU A 79 7.95 -22.28 3.37
N GLY A 80 7.30 -23.34 2.90
CA GLY A 80 6.50 -23.31 1.69
C GLY A 80 5.02 -23.00 2.01
N LEU A 81 4.42 -22.08 1.26
CA LEU A 81 3.00 -21.72 1.36
C LEU A 81 2.28 -22.10 0.07
N CYS A 82 1.19 -22.85 0.16
CA CYS A 82 0.35 -23.27 -0.96
C CYS A 82 1.20 -23.89 -2.10
N TYR A 83 1.38 -23.20 -3.22
CA TYR A 83 2.25 -23.64 -4.31
C TYR A 83 3.67 -23.95 -3.85
N GLY A 84 4.27 -23.10 -3.00
CA GLY A 84 5.61 -23.32 -2.45
C GLY A 84 5.71 -24.57 -1.59
N ALA A 85 4.65 -24.95 -0.86
CA ALA A 85 4.56 -26.21 -0.12
C ALA A 85 4.48 -27.40 -1.07
N GLN A 86 3.63 -27.31 -2.10
CA GLN A 86 3.50 -28.35 -3.14
C GLN A 86 4.80 -28.57 -3.88
N LEU A 87 5.48 -27.48 -4.30
CA LEU A 87 6.77 -27.53 -4.98
C LEU A 87 7.84 -28.21 -4.11
N MET A 88 7.93 -27.85 -2.83
CA MET A 88 8.84 -28.48 -1.87
C MET A 88 8.59 -29.99 -1.79
N MET A 89 7.33 -30.40 -1.61
CA MET A 89 6.98 -31.82 -1.55
C MET A 89 7.30 -32.54 -2.85
N HIS A 90 6.95 -31.96 -3.99
CA HIS A 90 7.23 -32.55 -5.30
C HIS A 90 8.73 -32.76 -5.55
N ILE A 91 9.57 -31.77 -5.27
CA ILE A 91 11.02 -31.84 -5.46
C ILE A 91 11.66 -32.87 -4.50
N LEU A 92 11.13 -33.01 -3.30
CA LEU A 92 11.68 -33.90 -2.27
C LEU A 92 11.10 -35.33 -2.28
N GLY A 93 10.25 -35.65 -3.25
CA GLY A 93 9.74 -37.01 -3.48
C GLY A 93 8.40 -37.33 -2.83
N GLY A 94 7.64 -36.31 -2.44
CA GLY A 94 6.22 -36.41 -2.11
C GLY A 94 5.33 -36.47 -3.34
N THR A 95 4.02 -36.51 -3.16
CA THR A 95 3.04 -36.56 -4.26
C THR A 95 2.08 -35.37 -4.17
N VAL A 96 1.97 -34.67 -5.28
CA VAL A 96 1.02 -33.57 -5.49
C VAL A 96 0.13 -33.94 -6.67
N GLU A 97 -1.18 -33.83 -6.51
CA GLU A 97 -2.17 -34.21 -7.51
C GLU A 97 -3.43 -33.35 -7.41
N LYS A 98 -4.30 -33.46 -8.41
CA LYS A 98 -5.57 -32.74 -8.41
C LYS A 98 -6.44 -33.21 -7.26
N ALA A 99 -6.94 -32.26 -6.47
CA ALA A 99 -7.84 -32.56 -5.37
C ALA A 99 -9.17 -33.13 -5.89
N PRO A 100 -9.67 -34.24 -5.31
CA PRO A 100 -10.98 -34.79 -5.65
C PRO A 100 -12.11 -33.82 -5.30
N VAL A 101 -11.93 -33.03 -4.24
CA VAL A 101 -12.81 -31.93 -3.82
C VAL A 101 -11.97 -30.66 -3.76
N ARG A 102 -12.43 -29.61 -4.41
CA ARG A 102 -11.75 -28.30 -4.36
C ARG A 102 -12.06 -27.63 -3.04
N GLU A 103 -11.05 -27.20 -2.33
CA GLU A 103 -11.21 -26.38 -1.13
C GLU A 103 -11.01 -24.90 -1.47
N TYR A 104 -12.08 -24.13 -1.34
CA TYR A 104 -12.08 -22.68 -1.54
C TYR A 104 -12.77 -21.99 -0.39
N GLY A 105 -12.08 -21.05 0.25
CA GLY A 105 -12.65 -20.24 1.31
C GLY A 105 -12.23 -20.68 2.71
N LYS A 106 -13.06 -20.31 3.70
CA LYS A 106 -12.83 -20.63 5.11
C LYS A 106 -13.04 -22.10 5.37
N THR A 107 -12.01 -22.79 5.84
CA THR A 107 -12.00 -24.23 6.10
C THR A 107 -11.50 -24.48 7.52
N GLU A 108 -12.10 -25.44 8.22
CA GLU A 108 -11.59 -25.92 9.52
C GLU A 108 -10.31 -26.72 9.30
N VAL A 109 -9.27 -26.41 10.07
CA VAL A 109 -8.02 -27.14 10.09
C VAL A 109 -7.69 -27.59 11.49
N PHE A 110 -7.21 -28.83 11.60
CA PHE A 110 -6.71 -29.44 12.83
C PHE A 110 -5.17 -29.41 12.78
N VAL A 111 -4.55 -28.84 13.80
CA VAL A 111 -3.10 -28.65 13.86
C VAL A 111 -2.51 -29.33 15.10
N ASP A 112 -1.29 -29.82 14.99
CA ASP A 112 -0.51 -30.31 16.11
C ASP A 112 0.17 -29.14 16.83
N THR A 113 -0.41 -28.73 17.95
CA THR A 113 0.05 -27.59 18.75
C THR A 113 1.36 -27.83 19.50
N THR A 114 1.86 -29.07 19.50
CA THR A 114 3.15 -29.41 20.13
C THR A 114 4.34 -29.05 19.23
N THR A 115 4.08 -28.76 17.96
CA THR A 115 5.11 -28.39 16.99
C THR A 115 5.47 -26.91 17.08
N PRO A 116 6.73 -26.52 16.78
CA PRO A 116 7.15 -25.12 16.84
C PRO A 116 6.32 -24.19 15.97
N LEU A 117 5.86 -24.66 14.79
CA LEU A 117 5.11 -23.86 13.83
C LEU A 117 3.71 -23.48 14.37
N PHE A 118 3.08 -24.36 15.14
CA PHE A 118 1.74 -24.18 15.69
C PHE A 118 1.69 -23.91 17.19
N ALA A 119 2.84 -23.56 17.80
CA ALA A 119 2.89 -23.21 19.21
C ALA A 119 1.94 -22.01 19.51
N GLY A 120 1.05 -22.17 20.49
CA GLY A 120 0.06 -21.16 20.87
C GLY A 120 -1.13 -21.01 19.91
N VAL A 121 -1.21 -21.81 18.86
CA VAL A 121 -2.38 -21.89 17.98
C VAL A 121 -3.40 -22.86 18.58
N ASN A 122 -4.69 -22.63 18.35
CA ASN A 122 -5.73 -23.58 18.79
C ASN A 122 -5.64 -24.88 17.98
N GLU A 123 -5.79 -26.03 18.63
CA GLU A 123 -5.80 -27.35 17.98
C GLU A 123 -6.78 -27.41 16.78
N LYS A 124 -7.89 -26.70 16.89
CA LYS A 124 -8.88 -26.51 15.83
C LYS A 124 -9.04 -25.03 15.56
N THR A 125 -8.77 -24.61 14.33
CA THR A 125 -8.88 -23.21 13.91
C THR A 125 -9.42 -23.09 12.48
N ILE A 126 -9.60 -21.87 11.99
CA ILE A 126 -10.07 -21.60 10.62
C ILE A 126 -8.90 -21.09 9.79
N CYS A 127 -8.71 -21.71 8.63
CA CYS A 127 -7.76 -21.29 7.61
C CYS A 127 -8.44 -20.91 6.30
N TRP A 128 -7.72 -20.22 5.45
CA TRP A 128 -8.13 -19.90 4.08
C TRP A 128 -7.49 -20.85 3.10
N MET A 129 -8.31 -21.69 2.47
CA MET A 129 -7.89 -22.56 1.38
C MET A 129 -8.17 -21.91 0.04
N SER A 130 -7.25 -22.08 -0.91
CA SER A 130 -7.39 -21.58 -2.28
C SER A 130 -6.50 -22.40 -3.21
N HIS A 131 -6.88 -23.66 -3.48
CA HIS A 131 -6.08 -24.56 -4.29
C HIS A 131 -6.91 -25.53 -5.14
N PHE A 132 -6.37 -25.90 -6.31
CA PHE A 132 -6.87 -26.98 -7.18
C PHE A 132 -6.15 -28.30 -6.94
N ASP A 133 -4.85 -28.22 -6.62
CA ASP A 133 -3.98 -29.33 -6.31
C ASP A 133 -3.73 -29.39 -4.82
N TYR A 134 -3.47 -30.58 -4.31
CA TYR A 134 -3.18 -30.83 -2.92
C TYR A 134 -1.99 -31.79 -2.75
N ILE A 135 -1.38 -31.77 -1.59
CA ILE A 135 -0.36 -32.72 -1.21
C ILE A 135 -1.06 -33.99 -0.73
N SER A 136 -1.08 -35.04 -1.56
CA SER A 136 -1.69 -36.32 -1.20
C SER A 136 -0.76 -37.21 -0.38
N LYS A 137 0.56 -37.01 -0.52
CA LYS A 137 1.58 -37.74 0.24
C LYS A 137 2.75 -36.83 0.57
N ALA A 138 3.09 -36.71 1.83
CA ALA A 138 4.26 -36.00 2.28
C ALA A 138 5.55 -36.64 1.76
N ALA A 139 6.57 -35.81 1.52
CA ALA A 139 7.89 -36.28 1.11
C ALA A 139 8.57 -37.11 2.22
N PRO A 140 9.50 -38.00 1.89
CA PRO A 140 10.26 -38.80 2.88
C PRO A 140 10.93 -37.89 3.92
N GLY A 141 10.77 -38.24 5.19
CA GLY A 141 11.28 -37.48 6.34
C GLY A 141 10.34 -36.43 6.90
N PHE A 142 9.25 -36.12 6.21
CA PHE A 142 8.25 -35.18 6.70
C PHE A 142 7.21 -35.86 7.60
N GLU A 143 6.90 -35.19 8.70
CA GLU A 143 5.80 -35.48 9.59
C GLU A 143 4.60 -34.60 9.23
N ILE A 144 3.39 -35.17 9.17
CA ILE A 144 2.14 -34.42 8.94
C ILE A 144 1.73 -33.80 10.27
N VAL A 145 1.59 -32.47 10.28
CA VAL A 145 1.31 -31.68 11.49
C VAL A 145 -0.01 -30.88 11.40
N ALA A 146 -0.71 -30.95 10.27
CA ALA A 146 -2.07 -30.45 10.13
C ALA A 146 -2.84 -31.17 9.01
N HIS A 147 -4.17 -31.25 9.17
CA HIS A 147 -5.08 -31.79 8.17
C HIS A 147 -6.44 -31.06 8.21
N THR A 148 -7.17 -31.15 7.11
CA THR A 148 -8.61 -30.81 7.04
C THR A 148 -9.42 -32.07 6.77
N ALA A 149 -10.73 -31.94 6.59
CA ALA A 149 -11.59 -33.07 6.21
C ALA A 149 -11.21 -33.65 4.83
N ASP A 150 -10.78 -32.79 3.89
CA ASP A 150 -10.53 -33.14 2.49
C ASP A 150 -9.05 -33.05 2.09
N CYS A 151 -8.20 -32.38 2.88
CA CYS A 151 -6.77 -32.26 2.67
C CYS A 151 -5.98 -33.01 3.77
N PRO A 152 -5.45 -34.20 3.46
CA PRO A 152 -4.74 -35.02 4.46
C PRO A 152 -3.40 -34.43 4.90
N VAL A 153 -2.79 -33.57 4.07
CA VAL A 153 -1.52 -32.87 4.34
C VAL A 153 -1.75 -31.37 4.22
N ALA A 154 -2.46 -30.79 5.19
CA ALA A 154 -2.65 -29.34 5.25
C ALA A 154 -1.39 -28.62 5.76
N ALA A 155 -0.57 -29.29 6.57
CA ALA A 155 0.79 -28.89 6.88
C ALA A 155 1.67 -30.10 7.19
N ALA A 156 2.96 -29.98 6.90
CA ALA A 156 3.97 -30.97 7.21
C ALA A 156 5.32 -30.30 7.54
N GLN A 157 6.15 -31.00 8.33
CA GLN A 157 7.47 -30.50 8.71
C GLN A 157 8.52 -31.62 8.64
N ASP A 158 9.75 -31.21 8.31
CA ASP A 158 10.96 -31.97 8.61
C ASP A 158 11.81 -31.09 9.54
N ALA A 159 11.66 -31.30 10.83
CA ALA A 159 12.29 -30.46 11.85
C ALA A 159 13.83 -30.57 11.84
N GLU A 160 14.38 -31.73 11.44
CA GLU A 160 15.84 -31.96 11.35
C GLU A 160 16.45 -31.11 10.23
N ARG A 161 15.80 -31.09 9.06
CA ARG A 161 16.23 -30.27 7.91
C ARG A 161 15.71 -28.82 7.98
N ARG A 162 14.87 -28.50 8.97
CA ARG A 162 14.23 -27.18 9.15
C ARG A 162 13.35 -26.79 7.96
N LEU A 163 12.60 -27.74 7.40
CA LEU A 163 11.70 -27.57 6.28
C LEU A 163 10.24 -27.66 6.75
N TYR A 164 9.44 -26.68 6.36
CA TYR A 164 8.04 -26.53 6.78
C TYR A 164 7.17 -26.27 5.57
N ALA A 165 6.00 -26.87 5.52
CA ALA A 165 5.04 -26.73 4.43
C ALA A 165 3.63 -26.49 4.97
N ILE A 166 2.93 -25.48 4.46
CA ILE A 166 1.55 -25.15 4.75
C ILE A 166 0.78 -25.06 3.43
N GLN A 167 -0.29 -25.86 3.26
CA GLN A 167 -1.11 -25.85 2.05
C GLN A 167 -2.04 -24.63 1.97
N PHE A 168 -2.49 -24.09 3.09
CA PHE A 168 -3.35 -22.93 3.18
C PHE A 168 -2.55 -21.61 3.24
N HIS A 169 -3.26 -20.49 3.30
CA HIS A 169 -2.69 -19.14 3.28
C HIS A 169 -2.72 -18.51 4.69
N PRO A 170 -1.64 -18.61 5.49
CA PRO A 170 -1.58 -17.97 6.81
C PRO A 170 -1.44 -16.46 6.74
N GLU A 171 -1.02 -15.91 5.60
CA GLU A 171 -0.80 -14.48 5.41
C GLU A 171 -2.10 -13.67 5.31
N VAL A 172 -3.22 -14.29 4.91
CA VAL A 172 -4.49 -13.59 4.74
C VAL A 172 -5.28 -13.49 6.06
N LEU A 173 -6.09 -12.45 6.20
CA LEU A 173 -6.89 -12.21 7.42
C LEU A 173 -7.95 -13.28 7.70
N HIS A 174 -8.36 -14.03 6.69
CA HIS A 174 -9.35 -15.12 6.83
C HIS A 174 -8.78 -16.34 7.54
N THR A 175 -7.45 -16.48 7.63
CA THR A 175 -6.79 -17.45 8.51
C THR A 175 -6.65 -16.82 9.89
N VAL A 176 -7.49 -17.29 10.83
CA VAL A 176 -7.72 -16.61 12.13
C VAL A 176 -6.42 -16.42 12.93
N GLN A 177 -5.56 -17.44 12.98
CA GLN A 177 -4.29 -17.41 13.71
C GLN A 177 -3.05 -17.45 12.77
N GLY A 178 -3.21 -16.97 11.54
CA GLY A 178 -2.12 -17.01 10.55
C GLY A 178 -0.93 -16.13 10.93
N LYS A 179 -1.18 -15.04 11.65
CA LYS A 179 -0.10 -14.16 12.15
C LYS A 179 0.77 -14.87 13.19
N GLU A 180 0.17 -15.61 14.09
CA GLU A 180 0.87 -16.43 15.09
C GLU A 180 1.71 -17.51 14.42
N MET A 181 1.18 -18.19 13.40
CA MET A 181 1.89 -19.22 12.64
C MET A 181 3.13 -18.65 11.94
N LEU A 182 2.98 -17.54 11.24
CA LEU A 182 4.11 -16.85 10.58
C LEU A 182 5.10 -16.28 11.59
N GLY A 183 4.61 -15.72 12.70
CA GLY A 183 5.45 -15.26 13.81
C GLY A 183 6.28 -16.40 14.40
N ASN A 184 5.69 -17.57 14.62
CA ASN A 184 6.40 -18.77 15.09
C ASN A 184 7.51 -19.19 14.12
N PHE A 185 7.26 -19.11 12.82
CA PHE A 185 8.31 -19.38 11.84
C PHE A 185 9.44 -18.36 11.92
N VAL A 186 9.12 -17.06 11.87
CA VAL A 186 10.10 -15.97 11.80
C VAL A 186 10.91 -15.84 13.10
N THR A 187 10.27 -15.82 14.26
CA THR A 187 10.93 -15.59 15.54
C THR A 187 11.36 -16.89 16.21
N GLY A 188 10.52 -17.91 16.21
CA GLY A 188 10.77 -19.18 16.85
C GLY A 188 11.75 -20.07 16.06
N ILE A 189 11.43 -20.34 14.79
CA ILE A 189 12.17 -21.28 13.95
C ILE A 189 13.40 -20.63 13.31
N CYS A 190 13.26 -19.42 12.73
CA CYS A 190 14.39 -18.68 12.15
C CYS A 190 15.27 -18.02 13.22
N GLY A 191 14.77 -17.85 14.43
CA GLY A 191 15.49 -17.23 15.55
C GLY A 191 15.76 -15.74 15.35
N CYS A 192 14.87 -15.03 14.63
CA CYS A 192 14.98 -13.59 14.47
C CYS A 192 14.56 -12.87 15.76
N VAL A 193 15.34 -11.86 16.17
CA VAL A 193 15.07 -11.08 17.39
C VAL A 193 14.28 -9.79 17.13
N GLY A 194 14.10 -9.41 15.86
CA GLY A 194 13.33 -8.23 15.49
C GLY A 194 14.12 -6.92 15.57
N ASP A 195 15.12 -6.77 14.72
CA ASP A 195 15.99 -5.58 14.64
C ASP A 195 15.50 -4.51 13.64
N TRP A 196 14.43 -4.80 12.89
CA TRP A 196 13.81 -3.87 11.95
C TRP A 196 12.84 -2.93 12.65
N ARG A 197 13.35 -1.78 13.11
CA ARG A 197 12.61 -0.77 13.85
C ARG A 197 12.68 0.58 13.16
N MET A 198 11.58 1.33 13.15
CA MET A 198 11.48 2.59 12.41
C MET A 198 12.35 3.71 13.01
N ASP A 199 12.52 3.78 14.32
CA ASP A 199 13.47 4.68 14.95
C ASP A 199 14.90 4.48 14.41
N SER A 200 15.36 3.24 14.42
CA SER A 200 16.68 2.85 13.88
C SER A 200 16.79 3.07 12.37
N PHE A 201 15.71 2.79 11.63
CA PHE A 201 15.65 3.06 10.19
C PHE A 201 15.83 4.55 9.90
N VAL A 202 15.09 5.43 10.59
CA VAL A 202 15.17 6.88 10.42
C VAL A 202 16.60 7.38 10.65
N GLU A 203 17.23 6.97 11.75
CA GLU A 203 18.60 7.35 12.07
C GLU A 203 19.64 6.88 11.04
N GLN A 204 19.52 5.62 10.59
CA GLN A 204 20.41 5.04 9.57
C GLN A 204 20.23 5.74 8.23
N SER A 205 18.98 5.99 7.83
CA SER A 205 18.66 6.69 6.57
C SER A 205 19.18 8.13 6.57
N ILE A 206 19.04 8.86 7.68
CA ILE A 206 19.62 10.21 7.82
C ILE A 206 21.14 10.18 7.60
N ARG A 207 21.84 9.22 8.20
CA ARG A 207 23.29 9.08 8.02
C ARG A 207 23.66 8.76 6.58
N ALA A 208 23.01 7.77 5.98
CA ALA A 208 23.26 7.36 4.61
C ALA A 208 22.97 8.50 3.58
N ILE A 209 21.90 9.26 3.79
CA ILE A 209 21.58 10.41 2.96
C ILE A 209 22.66 11.49 3.07
N ARG A 210 23.11 11.81 4.28
CA ARG A 210 24.20 12.80 4.49
C ARG A 210 25.49 12.39 3.79
N GLU A 211 25.89 11.14 3.93
CA GLU A 211 27.08 10.60 3.26
C GLU A 211 26.96 10.66 1.73
N LYS A 212 25.77 10.29 1.21
CA LYS A 212 25.53 10.27 -0.23
C LYS A 212 25.46 11.67 -0.85
N VAL A 213 24.76 12.59 -0.19
CA VAL A 213 24.53 13.94 -0.72
C VAL A 213 25.76 14.82 -0.54
N GLY A 214 26.49 14.71 0.58
CA GLY A 214 27.61 15.60 0.90
C GLY A 214 27.16 17.07 0.87
N ASP A 215 27.82 17.89 0.07
CA ASP A 215 27.50 19.31 -0.15
C ASP A 215 26.50 19.54 -1.30
N GLY A 216 25.96 18.48 -1.90
CA GLY A 216 25.07 18.54 -3.04
C GLY A 216 23.68 19.11 -2.73
N LYS A 217 22.97 19.51 -3.75
CA LYS A 217 21.59 20.03 -3.67
C LYS A 217 20.60 18.95 -4.11
N VAL A 218 19.51 18.84 -3.37
CA VAL A 218 18.42 17.87 -3.63
C VAL A 218 17.12 18.60 -3.96
N LEU A 219 16.45 18.16 -5.02
CA LEU A 219 15.13 18.64 -5.42
C LEU A 219 14.10 17.53 -5.20
N LEU A 220 12.97 17.87 -4.59
CA LEU A 220 11.85 16.96 -4.35
C LEU A 220 10.54 17.59 -4.85
N ALA A 221 9.78 16.83 -5.63
CA ALA A 221 8.38 17.15 -5.92
C ALA A 221 7.51 16.71 -4.73
N LEU A 222 7.00 17.67 -3.98
CA LEU A 222 6.13 17.43 -2.83
C LEU A 222 4.67 17.44 -3.29
N SER A 223 4.04 16.26 -3.37
CA SER A 223 2.65 16.14 -3.82
C SER A 223 1.60 16.39 -2.72
N GLY A 224 2.02 16.55 -1.47
CA GLY A 224 1.13 16.58 -0.32
C GLY A 224 0.65 15.20 0.16
N GLY A 225 0.97 14.12 -0.57
CA GLY A 225 0.74 12.74 -0.14
C GLY A 225 1.66 12.33 1.01
N VAL A 226 1.28 11.24 1.71
CA VAL A 226 2.04 10.75 2.88
C VAL A 226 3.50 10.45 2.51
N ASP A 227 3.74 9.75 1.40
CA ASP A 227 5.07 9.29 1.01
C ASP A 227 6.02 10.44 0.71
N SER A 228 5.58 11.40 -0.12
CA SER A 228 6.38 12.60 -0.42
C SER A 228 6.61 13.46 0.83
N SER A 229 5.65 13.52 1.74
CA SER A 229 5.79 14.25 3.02
C SER A 229 6.80 13.59 3.95
N VAL A 230 6.79 12.26 4.05
CA VAL A 230 7.77 11.52 4.87
C VAL A 230 9.17 11.59 4.25
N ALA A 231 9.27 11.50 2.91
CA ALA A 231 10.53 11.71 2.20
C ALA A 231 11.10 13.12 2.45
N ALA A 232 10.25 14.17 2.38
CA ALA A 232 10.65 15.55 2.69
C ALA A 232 11.14 15.70 4.13
N GLY A 233 10.43 15.14 5.10
CA GLY A 233 10.81 15.16 6.51
C GLY A 233 12.16 14.48 6.75
N LEU A 234 12.37 13.30 6.17
CA LEU A 234 13.61 12.54 6.31
C LEU A 234 14.80 13.27 5.68
N LEU A 235 14.64 13.77 4.46
CA LEU A 235 15.65 14.56 3.76
C LEU A 235 15.96 15.86 4.50
N SER A 236 14.95 16.59 5.00
CA SER A 236 15.15 17.80 5.79
C SER A 236 15.98 17.55 7.04
N ARG A 237 15.71 16.47 7.78
CA ARG A 237 16.50 16.05 8.95
C ARG A 237 17.96 15.69 8.57
N ALA A 238 18.15 15.17 7.38
CA ALA A 238 19.47 14.77 6.90
C ALA A 238 20.31 15.98 6.43
N ILE A 239 19.76 16.84 5.58
CA ILE A 239 20.52 17.83 4.79
C ILE A 239 19.97 19.27 4.89
N GLY A 240 18.92 19.52 5.64
CA GLY A 240 18.39 20.87 5.88
C GLY A 240 18.13 21.66 4.59
N LYS A 241 18.67 22.87 4.51
CA LYS A 241 18.50 23.80 3.38
C LYS A 241 19.14 23.37 2.05
N GLN A 242 19.86 22.27 2.01
CA GLN A 242 20.28 21.67 0.73
C GLN A 242 19.08 21.04 0.01
N LEU A 243 17.97 20.79 0.72
CA LEU A 243 16.71 20.31 0.15
C LEU A 243 15.83 21.47 -0.30
N THR A 244 15.38 21.41 -1.55
CA THR A 244 14.30 22.25 -2.08
C THR A 244 13.10 21.38 -2.43
N CYS A 245 11.94 21.67 -1.83
CA CYS A 245 10.67 21.03 -2.13
C CYS A 245 9.81 21.96 -2.97
N VAL A 246 9.35 21.47 -4.12
CA VAL A 246 8.37 22.16 -4.97
C VAL A 246 7.00 21.52 -4.79
N PHE A 247 6.06 22.29 -4.28
CA PHE A 247 4.66 21.90 -4.11
C PHE A 247 3.81 22.60 -5.16
N VAL A 248 3.18 21.84 -6.04
CA VAL A 248 2.32 22.34 -7.10
C VAL A 248 0.88 22.37 -6.63
N ASP A 249 0.35 23.57 -6.36
CA ASP A 249 -1.06 23.78 -6.09
C ASP A 249 -1.81 23.91 -7.41
N HIS A 250 -2.28 22.77 -7.89
CA HIS A 250 -2.99 22.64 -9.16
C HIS A 250 -4.50 22.94 -9.07
N GLY A 251 -5.00 23.35 -7.90
CA GLY A 251 -6.41 23.66 -7.70
C GLY A 251 -7.35 22.45 -7.57
N LEU A 252 -6.82 21.21 -7.71
CA LEU A 252 -7.60 19.97 -7.58
C LEU A 252 -7.34 19.26 -6.25
N LEU A 253 -6.76 19.97 -5.28
CA LEU A 253 -6.53 19.51 -3.92
C LEU A 253 -7.82 19.54 -3.09
N ARG A 254 -7.84 18.78 -1.99
CA ARG A 254 -8.89 18.94 -0.97
C ARG A 254 -8.89 20.35 -0.41
N LYS A 255 -10.02 20.74 0.18
CA LYS A 255 -10.12 22.03 0.87
C LYS A 255 -9.03 22.17 1.94
N ASN A 256 -8.33 23.29 1.94
CA ASN A 256 -7.22 23.66 2.85
C ASN A 256 -5.96 22.79 2.76
N GLU A 257 -5.91 21.77 1.90
CA GLU A 257 -4.78 20.83 1.86
C GLU A 257 -3.44 21.51 1.54
N GLY A 258 -3.41 22.47 0.62
CA GLY A 258 -2.19 23.23 0.32
C GLY A 258 -1.68 24.03 1.50
N ASP A 259 -2.58 24.64 2.28
CA ASP A 259 -2.24 25.43 3.47
C ASP A 259 -1.75 24.55 4.61
N GLU A 260 -2.32 23.35 4.77
CA GLU A 260 -1.85 22.34 5.74
C GLU A 260 -0.42 21.87 5.43
N VAL A 261 -0.11 21.62 4.16
CA VAL A 261 1.24 21.24 3.72
C VAL A 261 2.23 22.38 3.94
N GLU A 262 1.85 23.61 3.58
CA GLU A 262 2.68 24.79 3.77
C GLU A 262 2.94 25.09 5.27
N ALA A 263 1.95 24.88 6.14
CA ALA A 263 2.11 25.04 7.58
C ALA A 263 3.17 24.10 8.17
N VAL A 264 3.37 22.92 7.58
CA VAL A 264 4.35 21.93 8.05
C VAL A 264 5.73 22.12 7.42
N PHE A 265 5.78 22.39 6.12
CA PHE A 265 7.03 22.41 5.33
C PHE A 265 7.46 23.81 4.89
N GLY A 266 6.59 24.80 5.01
CA GLY A 266 6.88 26.18 4.64
C GLY A 266 7.69 26.95 5.68
N ALA A 267 7.83 28.25 5.45
CA ALA A 267 8.56 29.14 6.35
C ALA A 267 7.89 29.19 7.75
N GLY A 268 8.66 28.86 8.77
CA GLY A 268 8.15 28.75 10.15
C GLY A 268 7.51 27.41 10.50
N GLY A 269 7.48 26.46 9.56
CA GLY A 269 7.05 25.08 9.80
C GLY A 269 8.07 24.29 10.63
N ILE A 270 7.79 23.00 10.83
CA ILE A 270 8.61 22.14 11.71
C ILE A 270 9.89 21.60 11.03
N PHE A 271 10.03 21.75 9.71
CA PHE A 271 11.16 21.26 8.96
C PHE A 271 12.01 22.40 8.35
N ASP A 272 13.34 22.26 8.46
CA ASP A 272 14.29 23.21 7.88
C ASP A 272 14.64 22.81 6.44
N LEU A 273 13.92 23.38 5.46
CA LEU A 273 14.10 23.15 4.03
C LEU A 273 13.71 24.39 3.22
N ASN A 274 14.00 24.41 1.93
CA ASN A 274 13.47 25.43 1.02
C ASN A 274 12.14 24.93 0.47
N PHE A 275 11.06 25.65 0.73
CA PHE A 275 9.72 25.32 0.25
C PHE A 275 9.24 26.32 -0.77
N ILE A 276 8.80 25.83 -1.93
CA ILE A 276 8.24 26.61 -3.03
C ILE A 276 6.84 26.10 -3.32
N ARG A 277 5.80 26.92 -3.06
CA ARG A 277 4.43 26.66 -3.49
C ARG A 277 4.17 27.37 -4.80
N VAL A 278 3.85 26.61 -5.83
CA VAL A 278 3.51 27.11 -7.16
C VAL A 278 2.00 27.10 -7.32
N ASN A 279 1.38 28.27 -7.40
CA ASN A 279 -0.03 28.37 -7.74
C ASN A 279 -0.21 28.16 -9.25
N ALA A 280 -0.71 27.00 -9.64
CA ALA A 280 -0.95 26.61 -11.02
C ALA A 280 -2.45 26.42 -11.33
N GLN A 281 -3.37 26.78 -10.41
CA GLN A 281 -4.79 26.48 -10.49
C GLN A 281 -5.44 26.91 -11.81
N GLU A 282 -5.26 28.18 -12.21
CA GLU A 282 -5.82 28.70 -13.44
C GLU A 282 -5.30 27.96 -14.68
N ARG A 283 -4.03 27.61 -14.67
CA ARG A 283 -3.38 26.86 -15.75
C ARG A 283 -4.01 25.48 -15.94
N TYR A 284 -4.28 24.75 -14.85
CA TYR A 284 -4.98 23.46 -14.89
C TYR A 284 -6.43 23.60 -15.35
N TYR A 285 -7.18 24.57 -14.83
CA TYR A 285 -8.56 24.77 -15.26
C TYR A 285 -8.63 25.10 -16.75
N ASN A 286 -7.74 25.91 -17.29
CA ASN A 286 -7.68 26.21 -18.71
C ASN A 286 -7.38 24.97 -19.58
N LYS A 287 -6.51 24.07 -19.10
CA LYS A 287 -6.16 22.83 -19.81
C LYS A 287 -7.27 21.79 -19.76
N LEU A 288 -8.08 21.79 -18.71
CA LEU A 288 -9.19 20.86 -18.51
C LEU A 288 -10.52 21.37 -19.09
N ALA A 289 -10.57 22.60 -19.57
CA ALA A 289 -11.77 23.17 -20.17
C ALA A 289 -12.25 22.31 -21.35
N GLY A 290 -13.52 21.87 -21.31
CA GLY A 290 -14.14 21.03 -22.34
C GLY A 290 -13.71 19.57 -22.32
N VAL A 291 -12.81 19.15 -21.39
CA VAL A 291 -12.34 17.76 -21.28
C VAL A 291 -13.28 16.97 -20.37
N THR A 292 -13.93 15.95 -20.90
CA THR A 292 -14.91 15.13 -20.18
C THR A 292 -14.50 13.66 -20.05
N GLU A 293 -13.52 13.22 -20.81
CA GLU A 293 -13.09 11.82 -20.84
C GLU A 293 -12.06 11.56 -19.72
N PRO A 294 -12.30 10.57 -18.84
CA PRO A 294 -11.50 10.35 -17.62
C PRO A 294 -10.01 10.16 -17.86
N GLU A 295 -9.63 9.33 -18.82
CA GLU A 295 -8.22 9.04 -19.11
C GLU A 295 -7.50 10.27 -19.67
N GLN A 296 -8.20 11.08 -20.46
CA GLN A 296 -7.66 12.33 -20.98
C GLN A 296 -7.43 13.35 -19.85
N LYS A 297 -8.35 13.44 -18.87
CA LYS A 297 -8.13 14.26 -17.68
C LYS A 297 -6.89 13.83 -16.90
N ARG A 298 -6.75 12.53 -16.64
CA ARG A 298 -5.58 11.95 -15.94
C ARG A 298 -4.28 12.30 -16.65
N LYS A 299 -4.25 12.15 -17.96
CA LYS A 299 -3.08 12.45 -18.79
C LYS A 299 -2.71 13.94 -18.74
N ILE A 300 -3.68 14.83 -18.93
CA ILE A 300 -3.46 16.29 -18.88
C ILE A 300 -2.94 16.71 -17.50
N ILE A 301 -3.54 16.21 -16.41
CA ILE A 301 -3.15 16.56 -15.04
C ILE A 301 -1.72 16.10 -14.77
N GLY A 302 -1.38 14.87 -15.16
CA GLY A 302 -0.04 14.32 -14.98
C GLY A 302 1.02 15.06 -15.81
N GLU A 303 0.79 15.28 -17.11
CA GLU A 303 1.71 16.02 -17.98
C GLU A 303 1.94 17.45 -17.51
N GLU A 304 0.89 18.13 -17.06
CA GLU A 304 0.99 19.51 -16.61
C GLU A 304 1.76 19.64 -15.29
N PHE A 305 1.61 18.67 -14.39
CA PHE A 305 2.40 18.59 -13.16
C PHE A 305 3.91 18.57 -13.48
N ILE A 306 4.32 17.74 -14.43
CA ILE A 306 5.71 17.63 -14.86
C ILE A 306 6.21 18.94 -15.42
N ARG A 307 5.44 19.58 -16.31
CA ARG A 307 5.82 20.87 -16.93
C ARG A 307 6.01 21.98 -15.90
N VAL A 308 5.07 22.10 -14.96
CA VAL A 308 5.19 23.10 -13.88
C VAL A 308 6.42 22.81 -13.03
N PHE A 309 6.66 21.55 -12.70
CA PHE A 309 7.83 21.16 -11.93
C PHE A 309 9.14 21.46 -12.67
N GLU A 310 9.22 21.17 -13.98
CA GLU A 310 10.39 21.50 -14.81
C GLU A 310 10.65 23.00 -14.90
N GLU A 311 9.62 23.80 -15.03
CA GLU A 311 9.74 25.26 -15.07
C GLU A 311 10.32 25.81 -13.76
N GLU A 312 9.86 25.28 -12.61
CA GLU A 312 10.42 25.66 -11.31
C GLU A 312 11.84 25.14 -11.12
N ALA A 313 12.13 23.90 -11.52
CA ALA A 313 13.47 23.33 -11.46
C ALA A 313 14.49 24.18 -12.25
N LYS A 314 14.10 24.68 -13.42
CA LYS A 314 14.96 25.60 -14.22
C LYS A 314 15.25 26.93 -13.50
N LYS A 315 14.29 27.47 -12.74
CA LYS A 315 14.49 28.69 -11.94
C LYS A 315 15.41 28.45 -10.75
N ILE A 316 15.34 27.25 -10.14
CA ILE A 316 16.21 26.85 -9.03
C ILE A 316 17.66 26.68 -9.50
N GLY A 317 17.86 26.28 -10.76
CA GLY A 317 19.16 26.05 -11.36
C GLY A 317 19.70 24.64 -11.09
N ALA A 318 21.03 24.50 -11.08
CA ALA A 318 21.68 23.21 -10.96
C ALA A 318 21.34 22.51 -9.63
N VAL A 319 20.87 21.28 -9.75
CA VAL A 319 20.65 20.34 -8.63
C VAL A 319 21.47 19.08 -8.88
N ASP A 320 21.95 18.46 -7.81
CA ASP A 320 22.79 17.26 -7.92
C ASP A 320 21.94 15.99 -7.88
N PHE A 321 20.81 16.02 -7.16
CA PHE A 321 19.96 14.86 -6.94
C PHE A 321 18.48 15.22 -7.07
N LEU A 322 17.72 14.30 -7.67
CA LEU A 322 16.27 14.30 -7.62
C LEU A 322 15.81 13.29 -6.54
N ALA A 323 14.91 13.69 -5.66
CA ALA A 323 14.34 12.77 -4.67
C ALA A 323 12.92 12.35 -5.05
N GLN A 324 12.57 11.12 -4.73
CA GLN A 324 11.24 10.52 -4.98
C GLN A 324 10.74 9.77 -3.75
N GLY A 325 9.42 9.79 -3.55
CA GLY A 325 8.74 9.08 -2.47
C GLY A 325 8.37 7.64 -2.83
N THR A 326 9.15 6.96 -3.66
CA THR A 326 8.95 5.54 -4.03
C THR A 326 8.97 4.67 -2.78
N ILE A 327 8.01 3.75 -2.67
CA ILE A 327 7.91 2.79 -1.57
C ILE A 327 8.09 1.35 -2.06
N TYR A 328 8.25 0.40 -1.14
CA TYR A 328 8.60 -0.97 -1.49
C TYR A 328 7.59 -1.68 -2.43
N PRO A 329 6.26 -1.54 -2.27
CA PRO A 329 5.30 -2.07 -3.23
C PRO A 329 5.52 -1.58 -4.67
N ASP A 330 5.84 -0.30 -4.87
CA ASP A 330 6.12 0.27 -6.21
C ASP A 330 7.33 -0.41 -6.85
N VAL A 331 8.34 -0.73 -6.03
CA VAL A 331 9.56 -1.43 -6.49
C VAL A 331 9.24 -2.86 -6.93
N VAL A 332 8.40 -3.57 -6.18
CA VAL A 332 8.00 -4.95 -6.50
C VAL A 332 7.14 -4.99 -7.77
N GLU A 333 6.14 -4.11 -7.89
CA GLU A 333 5.24 -4.03 -9.05
C GLU A 333 5.96 -3.67 -10.35
N SER A 334 6.99 -2.85 -10.26
CA SER A 334 7.83 -2.50 -11.42
C SER A 334 8.74 -3.65 -11.90
N GLY A 335 8.74 -4.80 -11.23
CA GLY A 335 9.63 -5.93 -11.52
C GLY A 335 11.09 -5.65 -11.14
N LEU A 336 11.34 -4.63 -10.35
CA LEU A 336 12.66 -4.12 -9.97
C LEU A 336 13.18 -4.69 -8.64
N GLY A 337 12.58 -5.74 -8.12
CA GLY A 337 13.15 -6.54 -7.05
C GLY A 337 14.42 -7.22 -7.56
N GLY A 338 15.60 -6.62 -7.33
CA GLY A 338 16.89 -7.10 -7.84
C GLY A 338 17.55 -6.13 -8.85
N GLU A 339 18.72 -6.45 -9.35
CA GLU A 339 19.68 -5.62 -10.11
C GLU A 339 19.15 -4.73 -11.27
N SER A 340 17.92 -4.89 -11.73
CA SER A 340 17.33 -4.03 -12.77
C SER A 340 16.89 -2.65 -12.29
N ALA A 341 16.98 -2.38 -11.00
CA ALA A 341 16.46 -1.16 -10.38
C ALA A 341 17.12 0.14 -10.86
N VAL A 342 18.38 0.10 -11.26
CA VAL A 342 19.14 1.30 -11.63
C VAL A 342 18.79 1.80 -13.03
N ILE A 343 18.41 0.91 -13.95
CA ILE A 343 18.22 1.26 -15.37
C ILE A 343 16.77 1.65 -15.69
N LYS A 344 15.77 1.17 -14.93
CA LYS A 344 14.34 1.41 -15.20
C LYS A 344 13.68 2.46 -14.30
N SER A 345 14.34 2.95 -13.26
CA SER A 345 13.85 4.09 -12.46
C SER A 345 13.59 5.34 -13.31
N HIS A 346 14.24 5.44 -14.47
CA HIS A 346 13.99 6.48 -15.47
C HIS A 346 12.67 6.30 -16.25
N HIS A 347 12.01 5.13 -16.18
CA HIS A 347 10.80 4.84 -16.96
C HIS A 347 9.52 4.68 -16.15
N ASN A 348 9.61 4.57 -14.82
CA ASN A 348 8.43 4.30 -13.97
C ASN A 348 7.76 5.55 -13.40
N VAL A 349 8.38 6.70 -13.54
CA VAL A 349 7.70 7.99 -13.38
C VAL A 349 7.44 8.47 -14.80
N GLY A 350 6.25 8.24 -15.30
CA GLY A 350 5.81 8.88 -16.52
C GLY A 350 6.01 10.38 -16.36
N GLY A 351 7.19 10.87 -16.84
CA GLY A 351 7.56 12.25 -16.77
C GLY A 351 8.63 12.64 -15.76
N LEU A 352 9.77 11.97 -15.77
CA LEU A 352 10.99 12.65 -15.31
C LEU A 352 11.23 13.86 -16.22
N PRO A 353 11.59 15.01 -15.62
CA PRO A 353 11.91 16.20 -16.41
C PRO A 353 13.05 15.89 -17.39
N GLU A 354 12.78 15.95 -18.68
CA GLU A 354 13.77 15.71 -19.73
C GLU A 354 14.93 16.73 -19.67
N TYR A 355 14.73 17.83 -18.94
CA TYR A 355 15.62 19.00 -18.92
C TYR A 355 16.28 19.28 -17.57
N VAL A 356 16.09 18.45 -16.56
CA VAL A 356 16.80 18.59 -15.28
C VAL A 356 18.00 17.66 -15.29
N ASP A 357 19.18 18.23 -15.39
CA ASP A 357 20.45 17.50 -15.29
C ASP A 357 20.74 17.22 -13.81
N PHE A 358 20.67 15.96 -13.39
CA PHE A 358 20.98 15.49 -12.04
C PHE A 358 21.83 14.21 -12.10
N LYS A 359 22.64 14.00 -11.08
CA LYS A 359 23.58 12.87 -11.03
C LYS A 359 22.88 11.54 -10.75
N GLU A 360 21.93 11.57 -9.81
CA GLU A 360 21.26 10.35 -9.32
C GLU A 360 19.92 10.67 -8.68
N ILE A 361 19.03 9.64 -8.63
CA ILE A 361 17.77 9.69 -7.90
C ILE A 361 17.99 9.17 -6.47
N ILE A 362 17.41 9.83 -5.48
CA ILE A 362 17.37 9.41 -4.09
C ILE A 362 15.95 8.94 -3.75
N GLU A 363 15.81 7.69 -3.35
CA GLU A 363 14.54 7.08 -2.96
C GLU A 363 14.60 6.65 -1.49
N PRO A 364 14.39 7.56 -0.54
CA PRO A 364 14.66 7.31 0.88
C PRO A 364 13.69 6.30 1.53
N LEU A 365 12.55 6.03 0.90
CA LEU A 365 11.49 5.16 1.41
C LEU A 365 11.38 3.83 0.65
N ARG A 366 12.30 3.58 -0.27
CA ARG A 366 12.30 2.43 -1.19
C ARG A 366 12.12 1.06 -0.51
N ASP A 367 12.63 0.94 0.71
CA ASP A 367 12.59 -0.30 1.49
C ASP A 367 11.35 -0.43 2.39
N LEU A 368 10.46 0.56 2.42
CA LEU A 368 9.34 0.63 3.35
C LEU A 368 8.01 0.24 2.71
N PHE A 369 7.20 -0.52 3.45
CA PHE A 369 5.77 -0.63 3.21
C PHE A 369 5.01 0.62 3.68
N LYS A 370 3.79 0.82 3.20
CA LYS A 370 2.99 2.01 3.51
C LYS A 370 2.75 2.26 5.01
N ASP A 371 2.56 1.22 5.78
CA ASP A 371 2.39 1.31 7.24
C ASP A 371 3.71 1.65 7.96
N GLU A 372 4.85 1.18 7.44
CA GLU A 372 6.18 1.55 7.92
C GLU A 372 6.50 3.01 7.59
N VAL A 373 6.13 3.50 6.40
CA VAL A 373 6.23 4.92 6.03
C VAL A 373 5.48 5.80 7.01
N ARG A 374 4.26 5.42 7.40
CA ARG A 374 3.48 6.16 8.40
C ARG A 374 4.16 6.18 9.77
N LYS A 375 4.68 5.05 10.21
CA LYS A 375 5.45 4.98 11.48
C LYS A 375 6.71 5.86 11.42
N ALA A 376 7.47 5.80 10.32
CA ALA A 376 8.62 6.69 10.11
C ALA A 376 8.22 8.17 10.10
N GLY A 377 7.06 8.50 9.53
CA GLY A 377 6.50 9.85 9.57
C GLY A 377 6.24 10.37 10.99
N LEU A 378 5.68 9.53 11.86
CA LEU A 378 5.49 9.85 13.28
C LEU A 378 6.82 10.05 14.01
N GLU A 379 7.81 9.18 13.78
CA GLU A 379 9.17 9.32 14.35
C GLU A 379 9.86 10.62 13.93
N LEU A 380 9.57 11.09 12.72
CA LEU A 380 10.05 12.39 12.21
C LEU A 380 9.31 13.59 12.82
N GLY A 381 8.19 13.37 13.52
CA GLY A 381 7.34 14.42 14.09
C GLY A 381 6.38 15.06 13.09
N ILE A 382 6.09 14.39 11.96
CA ILE A 382 5.04 14.85 11.05
C ILE A 382 3.68 14.69 11.75
N PRO A 383 2.79 15.69 11.70
CA PRO A 383 1.49 15.64 12.36
C PRO A 383 0.65 14.44 11.91
N GLU A 384 -0.05 13.80 12.87
CA GLU A 384 -0.87 12.61 12.63
C GLU A 384 -1.88 12.79 11.48
N HIS A 385 -2.50 13.96 11.37
CA HIS A 385 -3.49 14.22 10.32
C HIS A 385 -2.90 14.20 8.90
N LEU A 386 -1.59 14.43 8.74
CA LEU A 386 -0.88 14.25 7.47
C LEU A 386 -0.44 12.79 7.27
N VAL A 387 0.06 12.15 8.33
CA VAL A 387 0.55 10.75 8.28
C VAL A 387 -0.56 9.75 8.03
N PHE A 388 -1.72 9.94 8.69
CA PHE A 388 -2.88 9.04 8.57
C PHE A 388 -3.94 9.53 7.57
N ARG A 389 -3.59 10.52 6.76
CA ARG A 389 -4.45 10.97 5.67
C ARG A 389 -4.90 9.78 4.81
N GLN A 390 -6.22 9.71 4.55
CA GLN A 390 -6.74 8.67 3.66
C GLN A 390 -6.20 8.85 2.22
N PRO A 391 -6.17 7.76 1.43
CA PRO A 391 -5.69 7.80 0.05
C PRO A 391 -6.34 8.95 -0.74
N PHE A 392 -5.55 9.60 -1.56
CA PHE A 392 -6.01 10.63 -2.46
C PHE A 392 -5.39 10.37 -3.84
N PRO A 393 -6.20 10.33 -4.90
CA PRO A 393 -5.70 9.99 -6.22
C PRO A 393 -4.75 11.06 -6.76
N GLY A 394 -3.79 10.67 -7.58
CA GLY A 394 -2.84 11.59 -8.21
C GLY A 394 -3.51 12.73 -8.98
N PRO A 395 -4.58 12.49 -9.77
CA PRO A 395 -5.34 13.54 -10.44
C PRO A 395 -6.19 14.42 -9.50
N GLY A 396 -6.18 14.17 -8.20
CA GLY A 396 -6.93 14.93 -7.22
C GLY A 396 -8.44 14.87 -7.43
N LEU A 397 -9.12 15.98 -7.17
CA LEU A 397 -10.57 16.08 -7.35
C LEU A 397 -11.00 16.03 -8.83
N GLY A 398 -10.07 16.10 -9.78
CA GLY A 398 -10.38 16.03 -11.21
C GLY A 398 -11.14 14.77 -11.62
N ILE A 399 -10.89 13.63 -10.94
CA ILE A 399 -11.58 12.36 -11.17
C ILE A 399 -12.75 12.10 -10.19
N ARG A 400 -13.06 13.06 -9.34
CA ARG A 400 -14.26 13.08 -8.49
C ARG A 400 -15.32 14.05 -9.01
N ILE A 401 -15.11 14.63 -10.19
CA ILE A 401 -16.04 15.45 -10.93
C ILE A 401 -16.32 14.77 -12.24
N ILE A 402 -17.50 14.16 -12.39
CA ILE A 402 -17.89 13.51 -13.64
C ILE A 402 -18.05 14.59 -14.72
N GLY A 403 -17.41 14.39 -15.87
CA GLY A 403 -17.42 15.34 -16.97
C GLY A 403 -16.41 16.48 -16.81
N GLU A 404 -16.71 17.64 -17.39
CA GLU A 404 -15.82 18.81 -17.39
C GLU A 404 -15.51 19.34 -16.00
N VAL A 405 -14.24 19.66 -15.76
CA VAL A 405 -13.73 20.24 -14.50
C VAL A 405 -13.55 21.76 -14.63
N ASN A 406 -14.07 22.50 -13.68
CA ASN A 406 -13.85 23.95 -13.55
C ASN A 406 -13.83 24.37 -12.07
N ALA A 407 -13.44 25.61 -11.81
CA ALA A 407 -13.26 26.14 -10.46
C ALA A 407 -14.52 26.03 -9.58
N ASP A 408 -15.71 26.29 -10.14
CA ASP A 408 -16.98 26.23 -9.39
C ASP A 408 -17.31 24.80 -8.96
N LYS A 409 -17.18 23.84 -9.87
CA LYS A 409 -17.40 22.43 -9.57
C LYS A 409 -16.38 21.88 -8.55
N VAL A 410 -15.11 22.29 -8.67
CA VAL A 410 -14.07 21.94 -7.70
C VAL A 410 -14.44 22.48 -6.32
N ARG A 411 -14.85 23.74 -6.20
CA ARG A 411 -15.28 24.33 -4.94
C ARG A 411 -16.45 23.55 -4.32
N ILE A 412 -17.46 23.17 -5.12
CA ILE A 412 -18.57 22.35 -4.64
C ILE A 412 -18.07 21.03 -4.03
N VAL A 413 -17.18 20.32 -4.72
CA VAL A 413 -16.63 19.04 -4.22
C VAL A 413 -15.76 19.26 -2.99
N GLN A 414 -14.92 20.30 -2.97
CA GLN A 414 -14.09 20.64 -1.81
C GLN A 414 -14.95 20.88 -0.57
N ASP A 415 -16.00 21.67 -0.68
CA ASP A 415 -16.87 22.01 0.44
C ASP A 415 -17.68 20.78 0.90
N ALA A 416 -18.26 20.01 -0.03
CA ALA A 416 -19.02 18.81 0.28
C ALA A 416 -18.14 17.71 0.90
N ASP A 417 -16.95 17.47 0.35
CA ASP A 417 -15.98 16.50 0.86
C ASP A 417 -15.48 16.88 2.27
N TYR A 418 -15.24 18.17 2.49
CA TYR A 418 -14.82 18.67 3.81
C TYR A 418 -15.91 18.40 4.87
N ILE A 419 -17.17 18.76 4.58
CA ILE A 419 -18.29 18.50 5.48
C ILE A 419 -18.44 17.01 5.75
N TYR A 420 -18.38 16.20 4.71
CA TYR A 420 -18.54 14.75 4.83
C TYR A 420 -17.47 14.13 5.73
N ARG A 421 -16.21 14.46 5.50
CA ARG A 421 -15.10 13.96 6.32
C ARG A 421 -15.20 14.44 7.76
N GLU A 422 -15.50 15.71 7.99
CA GLU A 422 -15.65 16.30 9.31
C GLU A 422 -16.72 15.57 10.14
N GLU A 423 -17.90 15.32 9.58
CA GLU A 423 -18.99 14.66 10.29
C GLU A 423 -18.74 13.18 10.56
N VAL A 424 -18.15 12.46 9.60
CA VAL A 424 -17.76 11.05 9.79
C VAL A 424 -16.69 10.92 10.87
N ASP A 425 -15.67 11.77 10.82
CA ASP A 425 -14.57 11.77 11.82
C ASP A 425 -15.09 12.13 13.21
N ALA A 426 -15.95 13.15 13.31
CA ALA A 426 -16.55 13.56 14.58
C ALA A 426 -17.43 12.46 15.19
N ALA A 427 -18.26 11.79 14.36
CA ALA A 427 -19.09 10.68 14.82
C ALA A 427 -18.25 9.47 15.28
N ALA A 428 -17.18 9.15 14.54
CA ALA A 428 -16.26 8.06 14.91
C ALA A 428 -15.50 8.38 16.22
N ALA A 429 -15.07 9.63 16.39
CA ALA A 429 -14.40 10.09 17.62
C ALA A 429 -15.34 10.03 18.82
N ALA A 430 -16.59 10.45 18.67
CA ALA A 430 -17.61 10.35 19.72
C ALA A 430 -17.88 8.90 20.12
N TYR A 431 -18.05 8.01 19.14
CA TYR A 431 -18.21 6.58 19.39
C TYR A 431 -17.01 5.97 20.14
N LYS A 432 -15.80 6.30 19.69
CA LYS A 432 -14.56 5.82 20.35
C LYS A 432 -14.45 6.30 21.79
N LYS A 433 -14.85 7.54 22.07
CA LYS A 433 -14.85 8.09 23.44
C LYS A 433 -15.83 7.35 24.35
N GLU A 434 -16.98 6.95 23.82
CA GLU A 434 -18.04 6.25 24.58
C GLU A 434 -17.70 4.76 24.79
N HIS A 435 -17.17 4.08 23.75
CA HIS A 435 -17.00 2.62 23.73
C HIS A 435 -15.55 2.15 23.89
N GLY A 436 -14.57 3.05 23.93
CA GLY A 436 -13.14 2.72 24.08
C GLY A 436 -12.45 2.19 22.82
N GLN A 437 -13.19 1.98 21.72
CA GLN A 437 -12.67 1.48 20.46
C GLN A 437 -13.31 2.19 19.25
N ALA A 438 -12.63 2.17 18.11
CA ALA A 438 -13.18 2.71 16.87
C ALA A 438 -14.44 1.94 16.45
N PRO A 439 -15.44 2.61 15.84
CA PRO A 439 -16.65 1.93 15.38
C PRO A 439 -16.35 0.99 14.21
N ALA A 440 -17.04 -0.15 14.17
CA ALA A 440 -16.90 -1.14 13.10
C ALA A 440 -17.32 -0.59 11.72
N TRP A 441 -18.18 0.44 11.70
CA TRP A 441 -18.61 1.10 10.47
C TRP A 441 -17.63 2.13 9.92
N MET A 442 -16.52 2.45 10.62
CA MET A 442 -15.54 3.43 10.13
C MET A 442 -14.92 2.97 8.82
N PRO A 443 -15.11 3.72 7.72
CA PRO A 443 -14.59 3.30 6.42
C PRO A 443 -13.09 3.53 6.29
N ASN A 444 -12.46 2.75 5.42
CA ASN A 444 -11.04 2.95 5.06
C ASN A 444 -10.84 4.16 4.15
N GLN A 445 -11.82 4.42 3.28
CA GLN A 445 -11.80 5.58 2.38
C GLN A 445 -13.23 6.10 2.21
N TYR A 446 -13.39 7.41 2.28
CA TYR A 446 -14.66 8.10 2.09
C TYR A 446 -14.43 9.50 1.55
N PHE A 447 -15.31 9.92 0.65
CA PHE A 447 -15.20 11.20 -0.08
C PHE A 447 -16.52 11.58 -0.71
N ALA A 448 -16.61 12.85 -1.13
CA ALA A 448 -17.68 13.35 -1.96
C ALA A 448 -17.25 13.48 -3.43
N ALA A 449 -18.17 13.23 -4.35
CA ALA A 449 -17.99 13.38 -5.79
C ALA A 449 -19.15 14.16 -6.40
N LEU A 450 -18.90 14.89 -7.49
CA LEU A 450 -19.93 15.61 -8.25
C LEU A 450 -20.38 14.74 -9.43
N THR A 451 -21.66 14.38 -9.44
CA THR A 451 -22.22 13.49 -10.47
C THR A 451 -22.45 14.18 -11.82
N ASN A 452 -22.31 15.51 -11.89
CA ASN A 452 -22.73 16.38 -13.00
C ASN A 452 -24.23 16.31 -13.32
N MET A 453 -25.00 15.50 -12.60
CA MET A 453 -26.45 15.45 -12.68
C MET A 453 -27.04 16.71 -12.04
N ARG A 454 -28.03 17.30 -12.71
CA ARG A 454 -28.84 18.40 -12.15
C ARG A 454 -30.26 17.95 -11.92
N SER A 455 -30.86 18.46 -10.88
CA SER A 455 -32.24 18.15 -10.53
C SER A 455 -33.01 19.39 -10.05
N VAL A 456 -34.34 19.32 -10.17
CA VAL A 456 -35.23 20.35 -9.61
C VAL A 456 -35.29 20.19 -8.10
N GLY A 457 -35.13 21.29 -7.40
CA GLY A 457 -35.33 21.39 -5.95
C GLY A 457 -36.27 22.57 -5.63
N VAL A 458 -36.69 22.64 -4.39
CA VAL A 458 -37.43 23.78 -3.84
C VAL A 458 -36.68 24.24 -2.58
N MET A 459 -36.15 25.44 -2.61
CA MET A 459 -35.40 26.03 -1.50
C MET A 459 -35.91 27.44 -1.24
N GLY A 460 -36.47 27.68 -0.03
CA GLY A 460 -36.99 28.99 0.33
C GLY A 460 -38.08 29.52 -0.60
N ASP A 461 -39.05 28.67 -0.96
CA ASP A 461 -40.20 28.98 -1.87
C ASP A 461 -39.80 29.19 -3.35
N GLU A 462 -38.51 29.07 -3.70
CA GLU A 462 -38.05 29.17 -5.08
C GLU A 462 -37.68 27.77 -5.64
N ARG A 463 -37.91 27.58 -6.94
CA ARG A 463 -37.42 26.40 -7.66
C ARG A 463 -35.94 26.58 -7.98
N THR A 464 -35.15 25.58 -7.64
CA THR A 464 -33.75 25.49 -8.01
C THR A 464 -33.52 24.41 -9.05
N TYR A 465 -32.44 24.54 -9.82
CA TYR A 465 -31.96 23.49 -10.75
C TYR A 465 -30.45 23.34 -10.57
N ASP A 466 -30.07 22.54 -9.53
CA ASP A 466 -28.74 22.47 -9.01
C ASP A 466 -28.17 21.06 -9.12
N TYR A 467 -26.89 20.88 -8.75
CA TYR A 467 -26.17 19.64 -8.83
C TYR A 467 -26.57 18.65 -7.74
N ALA A 468 -26.35 17.39 -8.07
CA ALA A 468 -26.37 16.29 -7.10
C ALA A 468 -24.93 15.87 -6.75
N VAL A 469 -24.66 15.74 -5.46
CA VAL A 469 -23.42 15.22 -4.90
C VAL A 469 -23.61 13.75 -4.51
N ALA A 470 -22.65 12.90 -4.83
CA ALA A 470 -22.59 11.53 -4.37
C ALA A 470 -21.58 11.41 -3.22
N LEU A 471 -21.98 10.74 -2.15
CA LEU A 471 -21.12 10.33 -1.06
C LEU A 471 -20.67 8.89 -1.30
N ARG A 472 -19.38 8.63 -1.22
CA ARG A 472 -18.76 7.32 -1.35
C ARG A 472 -18.05 6.98 -0.05
N ALA A 473 -18.26 5.75 0.47
CA ALA A 473 -17.47 5.21 1.57
C ALA A 473 -17.28 3.72 1.36
N VAL A 474 -16.06 3.24 1.55
CA VAL A 474 -15.71 1.84 1.31
C VAL A 474 -14.80 1.28 2.39
N ASN A 475 -14.99 -0.01 2.63
CA ASN A 475 -14.09 -0.86 3.38
C ASN A 475 -13.33 -1.76 2.40
N THR A 476 -12.02 -1.76 2.52
CA THR A 476 -11.13 -2.54 1.67
C THR A 476 -9.89 -2.96 2.45
N ILE A 477 -9.29 -4.08 2.03
CA ILE A 477 -8.05 -4.58 2.64
C ILE A 477 -6.86 -4.31 1.70
N ASP A 478 -7.06 -4.53 0.41
CA ASP A 478 -6.01 -4.55 -0.62
C ASP A 478 -6.30 -3.62 -1.81
N PHE A 479 -7.39 -2.88 -1.78
CA PHE A 479 -7.90 -2.05 -2.88
C PHE A 479 -8.28 -2.83 -4.16
N MET A 480 -8.09 -4.15 -4.19
CA MET A 480 -8.54 -5.02 -5.29
C MET A 480 -10.05 -5.22 -5.21
N THR A 481 -10.55 -5.46 -4.01
CA THR A 481 -11.97 -5.55 -3.69
C THR A 481 -12.36 -4.51 -2.65
N ALA A 482 -13.58 -4.04 -2.69
CA ALA A 482 -14.11 -3.10 -1.70
C ALA A 482 -15.62 -3.28 -1.52
N GLU A 483 -16.08 -3.16 -0.30
CA GLU A 483 -17.50 -3.14 0.05
C GLU A 483 -17.92 -1.73 0.47
N SER A 484 -19.16 -1.36 0.17
CA SER A 484 -19.73 -0.11 0.68
C SER A 484 -19.80 -0.14 2.20
N ALA A 485 -19.35 0.92 2.86
CA ALA A 485 -19.38 1.02 4.31
C ALA A 485 -20.79 1.36 4.82
N GLU A 486 -21.19 0.76 5.94
CA GLU A 486 -22.48 1.00 6.59
C GLU A 486 -22.40 2.22 7.55
N ILE A 487 -22.20 3.42 7.02
CA ILE A 487 -22.23 4.63 7.86
C ILE A 487 -23.63 4.79 8.47
N PRO A 488 -23.75 5.10 9.78
CA PRO A 488 -25.03 5.29 10.42
C PRO A 488 -25.88 6.34 9.69
N PHE A 489 -27.14 6.01 9.42
CA PHE A 489 -28.05 6.88 8.66
C PHE A 489 -28.19 8.28 9.27
N ALA A 490 -28.16 8.39 10.59
CA ALA A 490 -28.19 9.70 11.29
C ALA A 490 -26.98 10.59 10.92
N VAL A 491 -25.78 9.99 10.77
CA VAL A 491 -24.59 10.71 10.31
C VAL A 491 -24.78 11.19 8.88
N LEU A 492 -25.24 10.30 7.98
CA LEU A 492 -25.53 10.67 6.59
C LEU A 492 -26.59 11.77 6.47
N GLN A 493 -27.61 11.77 7.34
CA GLN A 493 -28.62 12.85 7.39
C GLN A 493 -28.01 14.19 7.82
N THR A 494 -27.11 14.19 8.81
CA THR A 494 -26.38 15.39 9.22
C THR A 494 -25.50 15.92 8.09
N VAL A 495 -24.74 15.05 7.44
CA VAL A 495 -23.93 15.40 6.27
C VAL A 495 -24.76 16.01 5.16
N MET A 496 -25.87 15.35 4.79
CA MET A 496 -26.79 15.85 3.76
C MET A 496 -27.34 17.22 4.14
N SER A 497 -27.83 17.39 5.37
CA SER A 497 -28.39 18.67 5.83
C SER A 497 -27.34 19.79 5.76
N ARG A 498 -26.11 19.55 6.19
CA ARG A 498 -25.03 20.52 6.10
C ARG A 498 -24.65 20.85 4.67
N ILE A 499 -24.50 19.84 3.79
CA ILE A 499 -24.16 20.05 2.38
C ILE A 499 -25.23 20.93 1.71
N ILE A 500 -26.51 20.63 1.89
CA ILE A 500 -27.61 21.42 1.27
C ILE A 500 -27.63 22.87 1.78
N ASN A 501 -27.31 23.09 3.05
CA ASN A 501 -27.39 24.44 3.63
C ASN A 501 -26.10 25.25 3.43
N GLU A 502 -24.94 24.62 3.37
CA GLU A 502 -23.63 25.29 3.37
C GLU A 502 -23.00 25.34 1.97
N VAL A 503 -23.31 24.38 1.07
CA VAL A 503 -22.70 24.27 -0.26
C VAL A 503 -23.65 24.81 -1.33
N ARG A 504 -23.35 26.00 -1.87
CA ARG A 504 -24.15 26.62 -2.93
C ARG A 504 -24.07 25.80 -4.22
N GLY A 505 -25.24 25.64 -4.88
CA GLY A 505 -25.33 24.92 -6.15
C GLY A 505 -25.57 23.43 -6.01
N VAL A 506 -25.91 22.94 -4.81
CA VAL A 506 -26.29 21.56 -4.52
C VAL A 506 -27.67 21.49 -3.90
N ASN A 507 -28.55 20.68 -4.48
CA ASN A 507 -29.90 20.47 -3.95
C ASN A 507 -30.23 18.98 -3.73
N ARG A 508 -29.26 18.08 -3.94
CA ARG A 508 -29.46 16.63 -3.77
C ARG A 508 -28.17 15.94 -3.38
N VAL A 509 -28.30 14.95 -2.49
CA VAL A 509 -27.19 14.10 -2.02
C VAL A 509 -27.57 12.63 -2.19
N PHE A 510 -26.68 11.84 -2.79
CA PHE A 510 -26.78 10.38 -2.93
C PHE A 510 -25.74 9.69 -2.08
N TYR A 511 -25.98 8.44 -1.75
CA TYR A 511 -24.97 7.54 -1.16
C TYR A 511 -24.76 6.35 -2.08
N ASP A 512 -23.52 6.11 -2.50
CA ASP A 512 -23.18 5.02 -3.42
C ASP A 512 -22.96 3.71 -2.66
N LEU A 513 -23.83 2.72 -2.91
CA LEU A 513 -23.84 1.40 -2.30
C LEU A 513 -23.04 0.36 -3.10
N THR A 514 -22.43 0.74 -4.21
CA THR A 514 -21.83 -0.21 -5.15
C THR A 514 -20.50 -0.76 -4.60
N SER A 515 -20.35 -2.09 -4.60
CA SER A 515 -19.08 -2.75 -4.27
C SER A 515 -18.08 -2.70 -5.44
N LYS A 516 -16.82 -3.01 -5.17
CA LYS A 516 -15.79 -3.23 -6.20
C LYS A 516 -15.38 -4.71 -6.16
N PRO A 517 -15.54 -5.50 -7.24
CA PRO A 517 -16.36 -5.20 -8.42
C PRO A 517 -17.86 -5.13 -8.11
N PRO A 518 -18.77 -4.67 -9.00
CA PRO A 518 -18.52 -4.24 -10.37
C PRO A 518 -18.08 -2.79 -10.52
N GLY A 519 -18.29 -1.93 -9.51
CA GLY A 519 -17.83 -0.55 -9.55
C GLY A 519 -16.32 -0.42 -9.27
N THR A 520 -15.84 0.82 -9.34
CA THR A 520 -14.50 1.21 -8.86
C THR A 520 -14.64 1.96 -7.54
N ILE A 521 -13.54 2.26 -6.85
CA ILE A 521 -13.58 3.11 -5.65
C ILE A 521 -13.81 4.56 -6.08
N GLU A 522 -12.94 5.11 -6.95
CA GLU A 522 -13.11 6.43 -7.53
C GLU A 522 -14.15 6.41 -8.66
N PHE A 523 -14.73 7.57 -9.01
CA PHE A 523 -15.79 7.66 -10.02
C PHE A 523 -15.26 7.72 -11.46
N GLU A 524 -14.03 8.22 -11.67
CA GLU A 524 -13.34 8.30 -12.95
C GLU A 524 -11.89 7.86 -12.90
#